data_199870f4f3062a6c08bde69268c3937f
#
_entry.id   199870f4f3062a6c08bde69268c3937f
#
_cell.length_a   1.000
_cell.length_b   1.000
_cell.length_c   1.000
_cell.angle_alpha   90.00
_cell.angle_beta   90.00
_cell.angle_gamma   90.00
#
_symmetry.space_group_name_H-M   'P 1'
#
loop_
_entity.id
_entity.type
_entity.pdbx_description
1 polymer ?
#
loop_
_entity_poly.entity_id
_entity_poly.type
_entity_poly.pdbx_seq_one_letter_code
_entity_poly.pdbx_strand_id
1 'polypeptide(L)'
;MAKKALLIGINRYRIPGGDLRGCVNDVKNLKAVLSTYYGFAGKDVKTVTDYDATQKRMQAEISRLLSGAKAGDVLLLHYSGHGSNVPDKNGDEADHRDEILCPTDLDWKNPLLDDWLRQTFDTLPAGVNLTVIMDCCHSGSNTRAIQPPNAPIIERYLPSPWDLVAAESHRRLTGVVRGIRAERRKSAPRRNDVVSVDISEVLISGCRDTQTSADAYISGSYNGALTYHLVKAIKEKKGQLTYRELHARTIGLLKKGKYSQVPQLEGRKTNLDRPFLAPFE
;
A
#
# COMPACT_ATOMS: atom_id res chain seq x y z
N MET A 1 7.88 -16.67 -20.78
CA MET A 1 7.34 -15.47 -20.11
C MET A 1 6.08 -15.88 -19.35
N ALA A 2 6.14 -15.87 -18.04
CA ALA A 2 4.98 -16.11 -17.18
C ALA A 2 4.39 -14.79 -16.69
N LYS A 3 3.06 -14.77 -16.44
CA LYS A 3 2.36 -13.68 -15.78
C LYS A 3 1.70 -14.24 -14.53
N LYS A 4 2.14 -13.82 -13.35
CA LYS A 4 1.58 -14.27 -12.06
C LYS A 4 1.22 -13.08 -11.19
N ALA A 5 0.13 -13.18 -10.44
CA ALA A 5 -0.27 -12.15 -9.48
C ALA A 5 -0.66 -12.74 -8.14
N LEU A 6 -0.33 -12.03 -7.07
CA LEU A 6 -0.83 -12.24 -5.72
C LEU A 6 -1.58 -10.99 -5.28
N LEU A 7 -2.86 -11.14 -4.98
CA LEU A 7 -3.73 -10.07 -4.53
C LEU A 7 -4.19 -10.36 -3.11
N ILE A 8 -3.79 -9.52 -2.17
CA ILE A 8 -4.12 -9.64 -0.74
C ILE A 8 -5.10 -8.51 -0.39
N GLY A 9 -6.22 -8.86 0.26
CA GLY A 9 -7.22 -7.87 0.67
C GLY A 9 -7.83 -8.22 2.03
N ILE A 10 -7.69 -7.34 3.02
CA ILE A 10 -8.08 -7.63 4.40
C ILE A 10 -9.11 -6.61 4.87
N ASN A 11 -10.37 -7.05 4.97
CA ASN A 11 -11.44 -6.31 5.62
C ASN A 11 -11.59 -6.72 7.10
N ARG A 12 -11.21 -7.96 7.45
CA ARG A 12 -11.45 -8.54 8.78
C ARG A 12 -10.16 -8.76 9.54
N TYR A 13 -10.06 -8.12 10.67
CA TYR A 13 -8.92 -8.19 11.57
C TYR A 13 -9.29 -8.85 12.90
N ARG A 14 -8.35 -9.56 13.52
CA ARG A 14 -8.53 -10.10 14.88
C ARG A 14 -8.37 -9.01 15.96
N ILE A 15 -7.96 -7.82 15.55
CA ILE A 15 -7.84 -6.66 16.43
C ILE A 15 -9.20 -5.95 16.50
N PRO A 16 -9.78 -5.76 17.68
CA PRO A 16 -11.04 -5.04 17.84
C PRO A 16 -10.98 -3.62 17.23
N GLY A 17 -11.95 -3.30 16.41
CA GLY A 17 -12.04 -1.99 15.73
C GLY A 17 -11.11 -1.82 14.53
N GLY A 18 -10.37 -2.87 14.14
CA GLY A 18 -9.49 -2.85 12.97
C GLY A 18 -10.18 -3.18 11.62
N ASP A 19 -11.48 -3.46 11.60
CA ASP A 19 -12.16 -3.86 10.37
C ASP A 19 -12.21 -2.73 9.34
N LEU A 20 -11.92 -3.09 8.07
CA LEU A 20 -12.11 -2.29 6.86
C LEU A 20 -13.29 -2.83 6.04
N ARG A 21 -13.60 -2.20 4.91
CA ARG A 21 -14.79 -2.54 4.12
C ARG A 21 -14.52 -2.71 2.63
N GLY A 22 -13.44 -2.10 2.11
CA GLY A 22 -13.17 -1.98 0.68
C GLY A 22 -12.13 -2.95 0.12
N CYS A 23 -11.28 -3.56 0.96
CA CYS A 23 -10.08 -4.26 0.51
C CYS A 23 -10.37 -5.50 -0.34
N VAL A 24 -11.40 -6.28 0.02
CA VAL A 24 -11.82 -7.45 -0.78
C VAL A 24 -12.40 -7.02 -2.14
N ASN A 25 -13.07 -5.87 -2.21
CA ASN A 25 -13.54 -5.32 -3.48
C ASN A 25 -12.38 -4.86 -4.36
N ASP A 26 -11.33 -4.28 -3.77
CA ASP A 26 -10.12 -3.91 -4.50
C ASP A 26 -9.49 -5.12 -5.17
N VAL A 27 -9.36 -6.24 -4.44
CA VAL A 27 -8.86 -7.51 -4.98
C VAL A 27 -9.72 -7.98 -6.18
N LYS A 28 -11.05 -7.96 -6.05
CA LYS A 28 -11.97 -8.37 -7.13
C LYS A 28 -11.83 -7.47 -8.36
N ASN A 29 -11.81 -6.16 -8.14
CA ASN A 29 -11.72 -5.17 -9.21
C ASN A 29 -10.38 -5.24 -9.95
N LEU A 30 -9.28 -5.37 -9.22
CA LEU A 30 -7.96 -5.49 -9.83
C LEU A 30 -7.82 -6.81 -10.59
N LYS A 31 -8.28 -7.95 -10.01
CA LYS A 31 -8.30 -9.24 -10.70
C LYS A 31 -9.01 -9.17 -12.05
N ALA A 32 -10.16 -8.49 -12.10
CA ALA A 32 -10.92 -8.34 -13.34
C ALA A 32 -10.13 -7.60 -14.42
N VAL A 33 -9.47 -6.49 -14.10
CA VAL A 33 -8.69 -5.72 -15.09
C VAL A 33 -7.41 -6.43 -15.50
N LEU A 34 -6.77 -7.18 -14.62
CA LEU A 34 -5.60 -8.00 -14.94
C LEU A 34 -5.93 -9.05 -16.02
N SER A 35 -7.07 -9.74 -15.88
CA SER A 35 -7.52 -10.71 -16.86
C SER A 35 -7.97 -10.06 -18.17
N THR A 36 -8.70 -8.92 -18.08
CA THR A 36 -9.28 -8.26 -19.25
C THR A 36 -8.25 -7.58 -20.14
N TYR A 37 -7.27 -6.90 -19.55
CA TYR A 37 -6.38 -6.00 -20.30
C TYR A 37 -4.92 -6.45 -20.34
N TYR A 38 -4.48 -7.31 -19.41
CA TYR A 38 -3.06 -7.66 -19.28
C TYR A 38 -2.75 -9.15 -19.48
N GLY A 39 -3.77 -9.96 -19.79
CA GLY A 39 -3.59 -11.37 -20.14
C GLY A 39 -3.15 -12.27 -18.97
N PHE A 40 -3.46 -11.89 -17.73
CA PHE A 40 -3.28 -12.78 -16.58
C PHE A 40 -4.36 -13.86 -16.60
N ALA A 41 -3.97 -15.12 -16.71
CA ALA A 41 -4.93 -16.24 -16.65
C ALA A 41 -5.46 -16.38 -15.21
N GLY A 42 -6.73 -16.73 -15.06
CA GLY A 42 -7.38 -16.81 -13.75
C GLY A 42 -6.68 -17.75 -12.76
N LYS A 43 -6.07 -18.84 -13.23
CA LYS A 43 -5.27 -19.78 -12.43
C LYS A 43 -3.96 -19.20 -11.91
N ASP A 44 -3.42 -18.18 -12.59
CA ASP A 44 -2.15 -17.53 -12.27
C ASP A 44 -2.35 -16.27 -11.39
N VAL A 45 -3.60 -15.96 -11.02
CA VAL A 45 -3.96 -14.87 -10.09
C VAL A 45 -4.42 -15.46 -8.78
N LYS A 46 -3.51 -15.54 -7.81
CA LYS A 46 -3.81 -15.96 -6.45
C LYS A 46 -4.45 -14.83 -5.66
N THR A 47 -5.49 -15.14 -4.90
CA THR A 47 -6.12 -14.20 -3.96
C THR A 47 -6.03 -14.75 -2.54
N VAL A 48 -5.75 -13.86 -1.57
CA VAL A 48 -5.74 -14.17 -0.13
C VAL A 48 -6.51 -13.07 0.56
N THR A 49 -7.59 -13.41 1.25
CA THR A 49 -8.51 -12.39 1.81
C THR A 49 -8.87 -12.66 3.26
N ASP A 50 -9.14 -11.59 3.98
CA ASP A 50 -9.68 -11.61 5.34
C ASP A 50 -8.88 -12.55 6.28
N TYR A 51 -9.55 -13.45 7.01
CA TYR A 51 -8.91 -14.34 8.00
C TYR A 51 -7.89 -15.33 7.42
N ASP A 52 -7.87 -15.53 6.09
CA ASP A 52 -6.85 -16.33 5.43
C ASP A 52 -5.53 -15.55 5.26
N ALA A 53 -5.56 -14.23 5.35
CA ALA A 53 -4.39 -13.35 5.20
C ALA A 53 -3.60 -13.24 6.53
N THR A 54 -3.24 -14.39 7.10
CA THR A 54 -2.32 -14.45 8.23
C THR A 54 -0.89 -14.11 7.80
N GLN A 55 -0.08 -13.63 8.73
CA GLN A 55 1.33 -13.29 8.44
C GLN A 55 2.06 -14.44 7.75
N LYS A 56 1.97 -15.65 8.33
CA LYS A 56 2.59 -16.86 7.76
C LYS A 56 2.10 -17.13 6.34
N ARG A 57 0.80 -16.96 6.08
CA ARG A 57 0.22 -17.19 4.75
C ARG A 57 0.68 -16.13 3.76
N MET A 58 0.68 -14.86 4.16
CA MET A 58 1.16 -13.77 3.31
C MET A 58 2.61 -14.00 2.90
N GLN A 59 3.51 -14.29 3.85
CA GLN A 59 4.91 -14.57 3.58
C GLN A 59 5.08 -15.77 2.64
N ALA A 60 4.37 -16.86 2.88
CA ALA A 60 4.44 -18.05 2.03
C ALA A 60 3.98 -17.78 0.58
N GLU A 61 2.89 -17.04 0.39
CA GLU A 61 2.38 -16.74 -0.96
C GLU A 61 3.23 -15.68 -1.68
N ILE A 62 3.80 -14.71 -0.96
CA ILE A 62 4.78 -13.77 -1.55
C ILE A 62 6.02 -14.55 -2.01
N SER A 63 6.60 -15.40 -1.17
CA SER A 63 7.74 -16.23 -1.57
C SER A 63 7.41 -17.14 -2.76
N ARG A 64 6.19 -17.70 -2.81
CA ARG A 64 5.71 -18.51 -3.94
C ARG A 64 5.56 -17.70 -5.22
N LEU A 65 5.07 -16.45 -5.14
CA LEU A 65 4.95 -15.55 -6.30
C LEU A 65 6.30 -15.36 -6.97
N LEU A 66 7.36 -15.17 -6.19
CA LEU A 66 8.70 -14.87 -6.67
C LEU A 66 9.48 -16.14 -7.07
N SER A 67 9.11 -17.29 -6.52
CA SER A 67 9.83 -18.54 -6.75
C SER A 67 9.86 -18.94 -8.20
N GLY A 68 11.07 -19.23 -8.70
CA GLY A 68 11.31 -19.67 -10.07
C GLY A 68 11.05 -18.60 -11.14
N ALA A 69 10.99 -17.34 -10.76
CA ALA A 69 10.89 -16.23 -11.69
C ALA A 69 12.15 -16.12 -12.57
N LYS A 70 11.96 -15.73 -13.82
CA LYS A 70 13.02 -15.61 -14.83
C LYS A 70 12.88 -14.28 -15.57
N ALA A 71 13.96 -13.80 -16.15
CA ALA A 71 13.96 -12.62 -17.00
C ALA A 71 12.81 -12.67 -18.03
N GLY A 72 12.11 -11.58 -18.21
CA GLY A 72 10.92 -11.45 -19.03
C GLY A 72 9.60 -11.86 -18.34
N ASP A 73 9.62 -12.46 -17.15
CA ASP A 73 8.38 -12.73 -16.39
C ASP A 73 7.80 -11.44 -15.81
N VAL A 74 6.47 -11.41 -15.68
CA VAL A 74 5.71 -10.28 -15.13
C VAL A 74 4.98 -10.74 -13.88
N LEU A 75 5.36 -10.16 -12.75
CA LEU A 75 4.81 -10.47 -11.44
C LEU A 75 4.08 -9.24 -10.89
N LEU A 76 2.95 -9.45 -10.24
CA LEU A 76 2.22 -8.40 -9.52
C LEU A 76 1.95 -8.84 -8.09
N LEU A 77 2.36 -8.02 -7.14
CA LEU A 77 1.91 -8.06 -5.75
C LEU A 77 0.99 -6.88 -5.47
N HIS A 78 -0.22 -7.15 -5.00
CA HIS A 78 -1.13 -6.13 -4.52
C HIS A 78 -1.50 -6.42 -3.07
N TYR A 79 -1.39 -5.41 -2.23
CA TYR A 79 -1.86 -5.44 -0.86
C TYR A 79 -2.86 -4.30 -0.64
N SER A 80 -4.00 -4.62 -0.09
CA SER A 80 -5.06 -3.70 0.29
C SER A 80 -5.50 -4.03 1.72
N GLY A 81 -5.16 -3.16 2.67
CA GLY A 81 -5.35 -3.39 4.09
C GLY A 81 -4.79 -2.27 4.94
N HIS A 82 -4.64 -2.52 6.23
CA HIS A 82 -3.93 -1.60 7.12
C HIS A 82 -2.42 -1.70 6.95
N GLY A 83 -1.76 -0.56 6.97
CA GLY A 83 -0.36 -0.44 7.34
C GLY A 83 -0.23 0.13 8.74
N SER A 84 0.96 0.08 9.29
CA SER A 84 1.32 0.69 10.57
C SER A 84 2.83 0.89 10.63
N ASN A 85 3.34 1.27 11.80
CA ASN A 85 4.75 1.31 12.09
C ASN A 85 5.04 0.81 13.51
N VAL A 86 6.28 0.39 13.73
CA VAL A 86 6.82 0.00 15.02
C VAL A 86 8.12 0.77 15.28
N PRO A 87 8.62 0.84 16.53
CA PRO A 87 9.94 1.42 16.78
C PRO A 87 11.02 0.66 16.00
N ASP A 88 11.86 1.40 15.29
CA ASP A 88 13.02 0.89 14.58
C ASP A 88 13.99 0.21 15.55
N LYS A 89 14.40 -1.02 15.25
CA LYS A 89 15.30 -1.83 16.07
C LYS A 89 16.75 -1.86 15.56
N ASN A 90 16.96 -1.59 14.29
CA ASN A 90 18.26 -1.69 13.61
C ASN A 90 18.91 -0.31 13.38
N GLY A 91 18.14 0.79 13.47
CA GLY A 91 18.65 2.16 13.42
C GLY A 91 18.90 2.68 12.01
N ASP A 92 18.31 2.05 10.98
CA ASP A 92 18.49 2.45 9.59
C ASP A 92 17.44 3.45 9.09
N GLU A 93 16.32 3.64 9.83
CA GLU A 93 15.27 4.58 9.47
C GLU A 93 15.46 5.96 10.11
N ALA A 94 15.39 7.01 9.26
CA ALA A 94 15.63 8.40 9.68
C ALA A 94 14.60 8.93 10.70
N ASP A 95 13.41 8.38 10.74
CA ASP A 95 12.34 8.72 11.68
C ASP A 95 12.24 7.75 12.87
N HIS A 96 13.17 6.78 12.95
CA HIS A 96 13.25 5.74 13.97
C HIS A 96 12.01 4.83 14.02
N ARG A 97 11.43 4.50 12.85
CA ARG A 97 10.24 3.65 12.74
C ARG A 97 10.33 2.72 11.53
N ASP A 98 10.16 1.44 11.78
CA ASP A 98 9.98 0.42 10.74
C ASP A 98 8.52 0.41 10.26
N GLU A 99 8.30 0.43 8.96
CA GLU A 99 7.00 0.29 8.34
C GLU A 99 6.55 -1.18 8.33
N ILE A 100 5.26 -1.43 8.55
CA ILE A 100 4.72 -2.79 8.59
C ILE A 100 3.45 -2.94 7.76
N LEU A 101 3.26 -4.12 7.18
CA LEU A 101 1.96 -4.57 6.73
C LEU A 101 1.23 -5.25 7.90
N CYS A 102 -0.08 -5.00 8.00
CA CYS A 102 -0.89 -5.57 9.08
C CYS A 102 -1.63 -6.82 8.56
N PRO A 103 -1.18 -8.06 8.84
CA PRO A 103 -1.95 -9.27 8.58
C PRO A 103 -3.17 -9.33 9.50
N THR A 104 -4.13 -10.20 9.19
CA THR A 104 -5.34 -10.35 10.01
C THR A 104 -5.05 -10.77 11.46
N ASP A 105 -3.94 -11.47 11.68
CA ASP A 105 -3.43 -11.98 12.96
C ASP A 105 -2.22 -11.21 13.48
N LEU A 106 -2.14 -9.91 13.17
CA LEU A 106 -1.01 -9.04 13.53
C LEU A 106 -0.52 -9.29 14.97
N ASP A 107 0.76 -9.65 15.08
CA ASP A 107 1.50 -9.69 16.32
C ASP A 107 2.50 -8.50 16.36
N TRP A 108 2.24 -7.55 17.23
CA TRP A 108 3.09 -6.38 17.42
C TRP A 108 4.53 -6.69 17.87
N LYS A 109 4.77 -7.90 18.41
CA LYS A 109 6.11 -8.32 18.84
C LYS A 109 6.95 -8.82 17.67
N ASN A 110 6.30 -9.42 16.67
CA ASN A 110 6.91 -9.98 15.47
C ASN A 110 6.14 -9.54 14.22
N PRO A 111 6.14 -8.23 13.89
CA PRO A 111 5.38 -7.71 12.77
C PRO A 111 5.99 -8.12 11.42
N LEU A 112 5.21 -7.99 10.35
CA LEU A 112 5.69 -8.12 8.97
C LEU A 112 6.29 -6.80 8.52
N LEU A 113 7.61 -6.67 8.66
CA LEU A 113 8.38 -5.49 8.28
C LEU A 113 8.49 -5.35 6.75
N ASP A 114 8.57 -4.13 6.27
CA ASP A 114 8.89 -3.82 4.87
C ASP A 114 10.31 -4.26 4.48
N ASP A 115 11.26 -4.25 5.41
CA ASP A 115 12.60 -4.82 5.25
C ASP A 115 12.58 -6.28 4.78
N TRP A 116 11.68 -7.10 5.36
CA TRP A 116 11.51 -8.47 4.90
C TRP A 116 11.05 -8.53 3.44
N LEU A 117 10.16 -7.63 3.02
CA LEU A 117 9.73 -7.53 1.63
C LEU A 117 10.89 -7.14 0.73
N ARG A 118 11.67 -6.12 1.10
CA ARG A 118 12.84 -5.64 0.35
C ARG A 118 13.84 -6.76 0.15
N GLN A 119 14.26 -7.42 1.25
CA GLN A 119 15.18 -8.57 1.18
C GLN A 119 14.64 -9.69 0.29
N THR A 120 13.33 -9.93 0.33
CA THR A 120 12.68 -10.96 -0.49
C THR A 120 12.67 -10.56 -1.97
N PHE A 121 12.42 -9.28 -2.29
CA PHE A 121 12.41 -8.78 -3.68
C PHE A 121 13.83 -8.75 -4.29
N ASP A 122 14.85 -8.48 -3.49
CA ASP A 122 16.26 -8.47 -3.92
C ASP A 122 16.76 -9.84 -4.38
N THR A 123 16.02 -10.92 -4.09
CA THR A 123 16.33 -12.26 -4.60
C THR A 123 15.95 -12.47 -6.07
N LEU A 124 15.20 -11.52 -6.67
CA LEU A 124 14.74 -11.66 -8.04
C LEU A 124 15.86 -11.49 -9.07
N PRO A 125 15.88 -12.34 -10.12
CA PRO A 125 16.79 -12.16 -11.23
C PRO A 125 16.53 -10.84 -11.98
N ALA A 126 17.58 -10.23 -12.51
CA ALA A 126 17.44 -9.09 -13.42
C ALA A 126 16.52 -9.44 -14.61
N GLY A 127 15.75 -8.45 -15.08
CA GLY A 127 14.81 -8.61 -16.18
C GLY A 127 13.43 -9.16 -15.77
N VAL A 128 13.18 -9.45 -14.50
CA VAL A 128 11.83 -9.72 -14.00
C VAL A 128 11.12 -8.39 -13.77
N ASN A 129 9.90 -8.24 -14.29
CA ASN A 129 9.03 -7.14 -13.91
C ASN A 129 8.24 -7.52 -12.66
N LEU A 130 8.68 -7.08 -11.50
CA LEU A 130 7.86 -7.07 -10.28
C LEU A 130 7.19 -5.71 -10.12
N THR A 131 5.87 -5.70 -10.17
CA THR A 131 5.05 -4.52 -9.83
C THR A 131 4.41 -4.75 -8.46
N VAL A 132 4.58 -3.77 -7.57
CA VAL A 132 4.03 -3.80 -6.20
C VAL A 132 3.05 -2.64 -6.05
N ILE A 133 1.82 -2.93 -5.64
CA ILE A 133 0.78 -1.94 -5.38
C ILE A 133 0.35 -2.07 -3.92
N MET A 134 0.60 -1.02 -3.12
CA MET A 134 0.30 -0.98 -1.70
C MET A 134 -0.80 0.06 -1.42
N ASP A 135 -2.04 -0.39 -1.23
CA ASP A 135 -3.16 0.47 -0.83
C ASP A 135 -3.33 0.43 0.70
N CYS A 136 -2.35 0.95 1.39
CA CYS A 136 -2.24 1.06 2.83
C CYS A 136 -1.47 2.33 3.21
N CYS A 137 -1.37 2.62 4.52
CA CYS A 137 -0.62 3.74 5.07
C CYS A 137 0.30 3.26 6.18
N HIS A 138 1.49 3.82 6.25
CA HIS A 138 2.43 3.53 7.33
C HIS A 138 2.49 4.67 8.38
N SER A 139 1.93 5.84 8.06
CA SER A 139 1.79 6.96 8.97
C SER A 139 0.33 7.35 9.16
N GLY A 140 -0.11 7.50 10.41
CA GLY A 140 -1.45 7.96 10.76
C GLY A 140 -1.58 9.49 10.71
N SER A 141 -2.81 9.97 10.53
CA SER A 141 -3.14 11.38 10.72
C SER A 141 -2.93 11.79 12.18
N ASN A 142 -2.90 13.10 12.46
CA ASN A 142 -2.69 13.67 13.81
C ASN A 142 -3.66 13.15 14.89
N THR A 143 -4.71 12.42 14.53
CA THR A 143 -5.71 11.92 15.48
C THR A 143 -5.30 10.60 16.14
N ARG A 144 -4.41 9.80 15.54
CA ARG A 144 -3.87 8.52 16.07
C ARG A 144 -4.87 7.71 16.91
N ALA A 145 -6.13 7.70 16.49
CA ALA A 145 -7.21 7.02 17.18
C ALA A 145 -7.90 6.04 16.23
N ILE A 146 -8.33 4.89 16.76
CA ILE A 146 -9.19 3.97 16.03
C ILE A 146 -10.46 4.72 15.65
N GLN A 147 -10.77 4.75 14.36
CA GLN A 147 -11.94 5.46 13.87
C GLN A 147 -13.22 4.65 14.13
N PRO A 148 -14.37 5.33 14.34
CA PRO A 148 -15.64 4.64 14.49
C PRO A 148 -15.95 3.75 13.28
N PRO A 149 -16.53 2.55 13.47
CA PRO A 149 -16.85 1.63 12.37
C PRO A 149 -17.78 2.22 11.31
N ASN A 150 -18.54 3.23 11.66
CA ASN A 150 -19.50 3.91 10.77
C ASN A 150 -18.95 5.20 10.14
N ALA A 151 -17.67 5.49 10.29
CA ALA A 151 -17.07 6.65 9.64
C ALA A 151 -17.24 6.54 8.11
N PRO A 152 -17.56 7.65 7.42
CA PRO A 152 -17.75 7.65 5.96
C PRO A 152 -16.47 7.29 5.22
N ILE A 153 -15.33 7.60 5.80
CA ILE A 153 -13.99 7.23 5.33
C ILE A 153 -13.24 6.67 6.54
N ILE A 154 -12.60 5.51 6.37
CA ILE A 154 -11.69 4.91 7.34
C ILE A 154 -10.27 5.03 6.78
N GLU A 155 -9.33 5.48 7.61
CA GLU A 155 -7.92 5.50 7.25
C GLU A 155 -7.35 4.07 7.29
N ARG A 156 -6.57 3.70 6.28
CA ARG A 156 -5.92 2.40 6.22
C ARG A 156 -4.62 2.35 7.04
N TYR A 157 -4.70 2.93 8.21
CA TYR A 157 -3.64 2.95 9.21
C TYR A 157 -4.17 2.38 10.53
N LEU A 158 -3.44 1.42 11.09
CA LEU A 158 -3.74 0.86 12.40
C LEU A 158 -2.76 1.45 13.42
N PRO A 159 -3.22 2.28 14.40
CA PRO A 159 -2.33 2.86 15.39
C PRO A 159 -1.60 1.79 16.20
N SER A 160 -0.29 1.92 16.30
CA SER A 160 0.51 1.01 17.12
C SER A 160 0.28 1.25 18.63
N PRO A 161 0.53 0.26 19.50
CA PRO A 161 0.48 0.45 20.94
C PRO A 161 1.38 1.61 21.42
N TRP A 162 2.52 1.82 20.78
CA TRP A 162 3.44 2.94 21.10
C TRP A 162 2.86 4.29 20.71
N ASP A 163 2.12 4.38 19.61
CA ASP A 163 1.41 5.61 19.22
C ASP A 163 0.31 5.98 20.22
N LEU A 164 -0.42 4.97 20.70
CA LEU A 164 -1.49 5.17 21.68
C LEU A 164 -0.94 5.68 23.02
N VAL A 165 0.17 5.09 23.50
CA VAL A 165 0.85 5.54 24.71
C VAL A 165 1.39 6.96 24.56
N ALA A 166 2.03 7.28 23.43
CA ALA A 166 2.52 8.64 23.15
C ALA A 166 1.38 9.66 23.09
N ALA A 167 0.24 9.31 22.47
CA ALA A 167 -0.94 10.19 22.41
C ALA A 167 -1.57 10.43 23.78
N GLU A 168 -1.59 9.43 24.66
CA GLU A 168 -2.08 9.58 26.03
C GLU A 168 -1.15 10.43 26.89
N SER A 169 0.17 10.23 26.78
CA SER A 169 1.19 11.04 27.43
C SER A 169 1.10 12.51 26.99
N HIS A 170 0.89 12.76 25.69
CA HIS A 170 0.69 14.11 25.16
C HIS A 170 -0.59 14.77 25.68
N ARG A 171 -1.70 14.03 25.80
CA ARG A 171 -2.95 14.53 26.41
C ARG A 171 -2.77 14.91 27.87
N ARG A 172 -2.03 14.13 28.63
CA ARG A 172 -1.71 14.46 30.05
C ARG A 172 -0.84 15.70 30.16
N LEU A 173 0.16 15.87 29.28
CA LEU A 173 1.05 17.02 29.23
C LEU A 173 0.34 18.30 28.73
N THR A 174 -0.52 18.21 27.70
CA THR A 174 -1.26 19.37 27.17
C THR A 174 -2.38 19.85 28.09
N GLY A 175 -2.85 19.00 29.00
CA GLY A 175 -3.72 19.43 30.12
C GLY A 175 -3.04 20.37 31.10
N VAL A 176 -1.70 20.39 31.17
CA VAL A 176 -0.90 21.21 32.09
C VAL A 176 -0.30 22.44 31.40
N VAL A 177 -0.16 22.47 30.08
CA VAL A 177 0.51 23.57 29.36
C VAL A 177 -0.41 24.17 28.27
N ARG A 178 -1.43 24.93 28.68
CA ARG A 178 -2.00 25.97 27.81
C ARG A 178 -1.01 27.13 27.75
N GLY A 179 -0.10 27.17 26.81
CA GLY A 179 0.76 28.34 26.66
C GLY A 179 2.01 28.25 25.81
N ILE A 180 2.30 27.16 25.10
CA ILE A 180 3.45 27.16 24.19
C ILE A 180 2.95 27.17 22.75
N ARG A 181 3.27 28.28 22.06
CA ARG A 181 3.02 28.53 20.65
C ARG A 181 3.45 27.34 19.83
N ALA A 182 2.55 26.89 18.92
CA ALA A 182 2.88 25.99 17.85
C ALA A 182 4.07 26.55 17.05
N GLU A 183 5.25 25.97 17.22
CA GLU A 183 6.37 26.24 16.33
C GLU A 183 5.94 25.83 14.91
N ARG A 184 6.10 26.78 13.99
CA ARG A 184 5.92 26.56 12.55
C ARG A 184 6.64 25.30 12.15
N ARG A 185 5.91 24.24 11.85
CA ARG A 185 6.45 23.13 11.05
C ARG A 185 6.95 23.73 9.74
N LYS A 186 8.27 23.82 9.60
CA LYS A 186 8.89 23.99 8.28
C LYS A 186 8.36 22.85 7.44
N SER A 187 7.64 23.17 6.37
CA SER A 187 7.16 22.19 5.40
C SER A 187 8.36 21.36 4.98
N ALA A 188 8.28 20.05 5.19
CA ALA A 188 9.26 19.14 4.61
C ALA A 188 9.35 19.42 3.09
N PRO A 189 10.54 19.33 2.47
CA PRO A 189 10.68 19.55 1.04
C PRO A 189 9.67 18.66 0.32
N ARG A 190 9.00 19.22 -0.70
CA ARG A 190 8.08 18.46 -1.54
C ARG A 190 8.86 17.30 -2.16
N ARG A 191 8.69 16.11 -1.60
CA ARG A 191 9.19 14.90 -2.22
C ARG A 191 8.48 14.77 -3.56
N ASN A 192 9.21 14.50 -4.63
CA ASN A 192 8.61 14.25 -5.93
C ASN A 192 7.70 13.02 -5.81
N ASP A 193 6.47 13.10 -6.33
CA ASP A 193 5.52 11.98 -6.30
C ASP A 193 5.95 10.81 -7.20
N VAL A 194 7.02 11.02 -7.98
CA VAL A 194 7.70 10.03 -8.79
C VAL A 194 9.18 10.06 -8.43
N VAL A 195 9.67 8.97 -7.87
CA VAL A 195 11.06 8.83 -7.41
C VAL A 195 11.77 7.80 -8.28
N SER A 196 12.86 8.21 -8.91
CA SER A 196 13.73 7.28 -9.64
C SER A 196 14.78 6.74 -8.67
N VAL A 197 14.62 5.47 -8.30
CA VAL A 197 15.51 4.73 -7.41
C VAL A 197 15.98 3.44 -8.08
N ASP A 198 17.13 2.95 -7.68
CA ASP A 198 17.69 1.68 -8.19
C ASP A 198 17.19 0.50 -7.35
N ILE A 199 15.91 0.20 -7.49
CA ILE A 199 15.25 -0.95 -6.89
C ILE A 199 14.83 -1.93 -7.97
N SER A 200 14.63 -3.19 -7.61
CA SER A 200 14.29 -4.27 -8.54
C SER A 200 12.86 -4.22 -9.03
N GLU A 201 11.96 -3.66 -8.21
CA GLU A 201 10.52 -3.55 -8.47
C GLU A 201 10.10 -2.15 -8.98
N VAL A 202 8.84 -2.06 -9.38
CA VAL A 202 8.10 -0.80 -9.51
C VAL A 202 7.05 -0.76 -8.42
N LEU A 203 7.15 0.21 -7.51
CA LEU A 203 6.25 0.40 -6.39
C LEU A 203 5.25 1.53 -6.67
N ILE A 204 3.97 1.25 -6.44
CA ILE A 204 2.89 2.25 -6.37
C ILE A 204 2.31 2.19 -4.96
N SER A 205 2.58 3.19 -4.13
CA SER A 205 2.05 3.29 -2.77
C SER A 205 0.84 4.23 -2.68
N GLY A 206 -0.03 4.00 -1.67
CA GLY A 206 -1.32 4.66 -1.54
C GLY A 206 -1.27 6.16 -1.28
N CYS A 207 -0.22 6.62 -0.63
CA CYS A 207 -0.11 8.01 -0.19
C CYS A 207 1.35 8.36 0.15
N ARG A 208 1.62 9.63 0.33
CA ARG A 208 2.90 10.11 0.90
C ARG A 208 2.99 9.75 2.39
N ASP A 209 4.21 9.70 2.92
CA ASP A 209 4.51 9.37 4.31
C ASP A 209 3.72 10.23 5.35
N THR A 210 3.24 11.41 4.96
CA THR A 210 2.47 12.32 5.81
C THR A 210 0.96 12.28 5.57
N GLN A 211 0.48 11.37 4.73
CA GLN A 211 -0.91 11.24 4.32
C GLN A 211 -1.46 9.86 4.65
N THR A 212 -2.77 9.68 4.51
CA THR A 212 -3.45 8.40 4.74
C THR A 212 -4.20 7.95 3.49
N SER A 213 -4.18 6.64 3.20
CA SER A 213 -5.01 6.00 2.17
C SER A 213 -6.41 5.77 2.73
N ALA A 214 -7.40 6.04 1.92
CA ALA A 214 -8.79 6.03 2.34
C ALA A 214 -9.53 4.74 1.95
N ASP A 215 -10.20 4.11 2.92
CA ASP A 215 -11.26 3.14 2.71
C ASP A 215 -12.61 3.86 2.68
N ALA A 216 -13.23 3.98 1.51
CA ALA A 216 -14.35 4.88 1.28
C ALA A 216 -15.49 4.23 0.48
N TYR A 217 -16.71 4.75 0.65
CA TYR A 217 -17.85 4.38 -0.18
C TYR A 217 -17.79 5.14 -1.51
N ILE A 218 -17.50 4.41 -2.60
CA ILE A 218 -17.30 4.98 -3.94
C ILE A 218 -18.19 4.26 -4.94
N SER A 219 -19.04 4.99 -5.63
CA SER A 219 -19.89 4.46 -6.72
C SER A 219 -20.67 3.19 -6.33
N GLY A 220 -21.28 3.20 -5.15
CA GLY A 220 -22.18 2.12 -4.71
C GLY A 220 -21.52 0.98 -3.92
N SER A 221 -20.21 1.03 -3.67
CA SER A 221 -19.49 0.03 -2.87
C SER A 221 -18.32 0.64 -2.10
N TYR A 222 -17.86 -0.07 -1.06
CA TYR A 222 -16.63 0.32 -0.37
C TYR A 222 -15.42 -0.14 -1.17
N ASN A 223 -14.43 0.74 -1.29
CA ASN A 223 -13.18 0.51 -2.01
C ASN A 223 -12.05 1.33 -1.39
N GLY A 224 -10.82 0.90 -1.58
CA GLY A 224 -9.66 1.76 -1.39
C GLY A 224 -9.58 2.83 -2.47
N ALA A 225 -9.37 4.06 -2.04
CA ALA A 225 -9.39 5.16 -3.00
C ALA A 225 -8.26 5.04 -4.04
N LEU A 226 -7.06 4.58 -3.67
CA LEU A 226 -5.99 4.30 -4.64
C LEU A 226 -6.44 3.25 -5.65
N THR A 227 -6.78 2.04 -5.19
CA THR A 227 -7.07 0.90 -6.07
C THR A 227 -8.26 1.17 -6.97
N TYR A 228 -9.33 1.79 -6.43
CA TYR A 228 -10.50 2.17 -7.22
C TYR A 228 -10.13 3.10 -8.39
N HIS A 229 -9.38 4.18 -8.12
CA HIS A 229 -9.05 5.15 -9.15
C HIS A 229 -7.99 4.64 -10.13
N LEU A 230 -7.07 3.78 -9.67
CA LEU A 230 -6.13 3.07 -10.53
C LEU A 230 -6.85 2.14 -11.51
N VAL A 231 -7.76 1.30 -11.01
CA VAL A 231 -8.61 0.43 -11.85
C VAL A 231 -9.45 1.25 -12.83
N LYS A 232 -10.01 2.38 -12.40
CA LYS A 232 -10.75 3.31 -13.26
C LYS A 232 -9.88 3.87 -14.38
N ALA A 233 -8.65 4.31 -14.06
CA ALA A 233 -7.69 4.81 -15.05
C ALA A 233 -7.36 3.74 -16.11
N ILE A 234 -7.12 2.49 -15.66
CA ILE A 234 -6.89 1.34 -16.55
C ILE A 234 -8.07 1.10 -17.49
N LYS A 235 -9.29 1.06 -16.96
CA LYS A 235 -10.51 0.83 -17.76
C LYS A 235 -10.73 1.94 -18.79
N GLU A 236 -10.58 3.22 -18.40
CA GLU A 236 -10.75 4.37 -19.29
C GLU A 236 -9.76 4.37 -20.47
N LYS A 237 -8.57 3.81 -20.27
CA LYS A 237 -7.51 3.70 -21.28
C LYS A 237 -7.37 2.30 -21.88
N LYS A 238 -8.28 1.38 -21.56
CA LYS A 238 -8.28 -0.01 -22.05
C LYS A 238 -6.93 -0.71 -21.84
N GLY A 239 -6.27 -0.43 -20.70
CA GLY A 239 -4.96 -0.98 -20.34
C GLY A 239 -3.76 -0.33 -21.04
N GLN A 240 -3.96 0.62 -21.93
CA GLN A 240 -2.89 1.26 -22.72
C GLN A 240 -2.32 2.47 -21.99
N LEU A 241 -1.43 2.23 -21.03
CA LEU A 241 -0.80 3.23 -20.18
C LEU A 241 0.62 2.77 -19.81
N THR A 242 1.56 3.70 -19.75
CA THR A 242 2.82 3.49 -19.03
C THR A 242 2.59 3.59 -17.51
N TYR A 243 3.57 3.16 -16.69
CA TYR A 243 3.47 3.35 -15.24
C TYR A 243 3.28 4.82 -14.88
N ARG A 244 4.02 5.71 -15.51
CA ARG A 244 3.96 7.16 -15.28
C ARG A 244 2.60 7.75 -15.66
N GLU A 245 2.05 7.35 -16.80
CA GLU A 245 0.72 7.81 -17.24
C GLU A 245 -0.39 7.29 -16.33
N LEU A 246 -0.30 6.01 -15.90
CA LEU A 246 -1.24 5.42 -14.96
C LEU A 246 -1.22 6.16 -13.63
N HIS A 247 -0.04 6.43 -13.08
CA HIS A 247 0.15 7.19 -11.86
C HIS A 247 -0.43 8.61 -11.97
N ALA A 248 -0.05 9.38 -12.99
CA ALA A 248 -0.53 10.75 -13.20
C ALA A 248 -2.06 10.80 -13.34
N ARG A 249 -2.66 9.84 -14.07
CA ARG A 249 -4.10 9.77 -14.25
C ARG A 249 -4.81 9.39 -12.95
N THR A 250 -4.24 8.46 -12.18
CA THR A 250 -4.77 8.08 -10.86
C THR A 250 -4.82 9.28 -9.91
N ILE A 251 -3.75 10.07 -9.84
CA ILE A 251 -3.72 11.33 -9.06
C ILE A 251 -4.82 12.29 -9.53
N GLY A 252 -4.98 12.47 -10.85
CA GLY A 252 -6.02 13.33 -11.40
C GLY A 252 -7.44 12.90 -11.00
N LEU A 253 -7.69 11.60 -11.01
CA LEU A 253 -8.98 11.03 -10.60
C LEU A 253 -9.22 11.14 -9.09
N LEU A 254 -8.19 10.90 -8.26
CA LEU A 254 -8.26 11.10 -6.80
C LEU A 254 -8.59 12.56 -6.44
N LYS A 255 -7.91 13.51 -7.05
CA LYS A 255 -8.20 14.96 -6.87
C LYS A 255 -9.63 15.30 -7.28
N LYS A 256 -10.12 14.77 -8.41
CA LYS A 256 -11.50 14.94 -8.84
C LYS A 256 -12.51 14.33 -7.86
N GLY A 257 -12.14 13.21 -7.23
CA GLY A 257 -12.89 12.57 -6.14
C GLY A 257 -12.76 13.26 -4.78
N LYS A 258 -12.05 14.38 -4.69
CA LYS A 258 -11.78 15.15 -3.45
C LYS A 258 -10.98 14.38 -2.39
N TYR A 259 -10.17 13.40 -2.79
CA TYR A 259 -9.22 12.73 -1.92
C TYR A 259 -7.93 13.55 -1.80
N SER A 260 -7.42 13.67 -0.58
CA SER A 260 -6.17 14.40 -0.29
C SER A 260 -4.93 13.56 -0.49
N GLN A 261 -5.07 12.23 -0.57
CA GLN A 261 -3.95 11.32 -0.77
C GLN A 261 -3.30 11.52 -2.15
N VAL A 262 -1.98 11.43 -2.17
CA VAL A 262 -1.18 11.50 -3.39
C VAL A 262 -0.32 10.24 -3.46
N PRO A 263 -0.68 9.28 -4.31
CA PRO A 263 0.11 8.09 -4.54
C PRO A 263 1.56 8.42 -4.90
N GLN A 264 2.47 7.53 -4.53
CA GLN A 264 3.88 7.61 -4.93
C GLN A 264 4.15 6.55 -6.00
N LEU A 265 5.08 6.84 -6.89
CA LEU A 265 5.58 5.92 -7.91
C LEU A 265 7.09 5.85 -7.81
N GLU A 266 7.63 4.68 -7.51
CA GLU A 266 9.05 4.45 -7.32
C GLU A 266 9.55 3.33 -8.22
N GLY A 267 10.78 3.44 -8.68
CA GLY A 267 11.42 2.44 -9.54
C GLY A 267 12.50 3.03 -10.44
N ARG A 268 13.19 2.19 -11.18
CA ARG A 268 14.17 2.64 -12.17
C ARG A 268 13.50 3.48 -13.25
N LYS A 269 14.09 4.62 -13.59
CA LYS A 269 13.55 5.54 -14.60
C LYS A 269 13.15 4.83 -15.90
N THR A 270 13.98 3.91 -16.37
CA THR A 270 13.73 3.11 -17.58
C THR A 270 12.48 2.24 -17.47
N ASN A 271 12.13 1.78 -16.26
CA ASN A 271 10.96 0.94 -16.03
C ASN A 271 9.68 1.79 -15.93
N LEU A 272 9.75 2.99 -15.37
CA LEU A 272 8.58 3.85 -15.16
C LEU A 272 7.96 4.37 -16.47
N ASP A 273 8.73 4.45 -17.53
CA ASP A 273 8.27 4.89 -18.85
C ASP A 273 7.82 3.72 -19.76
N ARG A 274 7.91 2.47 -19.28
CA ARG A 274 7.41 1.28 -20.00
C ARG A 274 5.90 1.13 -19.85
N PRO A 275 5.24 0.41 -20.77
CA PRO A 275 3.83 0.04 -20.61
C PRO A 275 3.62 -0.74 -19.30
N PHE A 276 2.53 -0.42 -18.60
CA PHE A 276 2.19 -1.06 -17.34
C PHE A 276 2.04 -2.58 -17.50
N LEU A 277 2.73 -3.34 -16.66
CA LEU A 277 2.77 -4.81 -16.70
C LEU A 277 3.27 -5.40 -18.04
N ALA A 278 4.13 -4.67 -18.76
CA ALA A 278 4.92 -5.22 -19.84
C ALA A 278 6.20 -5.89 -19.30
N PRO A 279 6.76 -6.89 -19.99
CA PRO A 279 8.06 -7.46 -19.63
C PRO A 279 9.16 -6.40 -19.59
N PHE A 280 10.13 -6.57 -18.69
CA PHE A 280 11.39 -5.82 -18.77
C PHE A 280 12.34 -6.55 -19.73
N GLU A 281 12.96 -5.81 -20.60
CA GLU A 281 14.01 -6.29 -21.49
C GLU A 281 15.38 -6.17 -20.84
#